data_5ddb24a76f22d2b4610d060e50898145
#
_entry.id   5ddb24a76f22d2b4610d060e50898145
#
_cell.length_a   1.000
_cell.length_b   1.000
_cell.length_c   1.000
_cell.angle_alpha   90.00
_cell.angle_beta   90.00
_cell.angle_gamma   90.00
#
_symmetry.space_group_name_H-M   'P 1'
#
loop_
_entity.id
_entity.type
_entity.pdbx_description
1 polymer ?
#
loop_
_entity_poly.entity_id
_entity_poly.type
_entity_poly.pdbx_seq_one_letter_code
_entity_poly.pdbx_strand_id
1 'polypeptide(L)'
;MIFVIDVGNTNMTMGVFCGEKLAATFRIMTKTPRTSDEYGIMITQLLKSNGIKTSDIEGAIIASVVPDVMHSLTSSIIRYLHTKPIIVGPGVKSGIKVATEDPRGIGADRIVDAVAAYVKYGGPVLVLDFGTATTYDLITEDGRFTAGITARSEERRVGKECRSRWS
;
A
#
# COMPACT_ATOMS: atom_id res chain seq x y z
N MET A 1 -5.35 -6.70 -17.41
CA MET A 1 -5.20 -6.88 -15.93
C MET A 1 -4.57 -5.65 -15.31
N ILE A 2 -4.83 -5.39 -14.02
CA ILE A 2 -4.23 -4.25 -13.28
C ILE A 2 -3.24 -4.79 -12.24
N PHE A 3 -2.03 -4.25 -12.25
CA PHE A 3 -1.00 -4.57 -11.28
C PHE A 3 -0.96 -3.50 -10.19
N VAL A 4 -1.13 -3.89 -8.94
CA VAL A 4 -1.16 -2.99 -7.78
C VAL A 4 0.01 -3.28 -6.86
N ILE A 5 0.61 -2.23 -6.31
CA ILE A 5 1.77 -2.33 -5.42
C ILE A 5 1.55 -1.41 -4.23
N ASP A 6 1.60 -2.00 -3.04
CA ASP A 6 1.68 -1.28 -1.78
C ASP A 6 3.09 -1.41 -1.21
N VAL A 7 3.76 -0.28 -1.00
CA VAL A 7 5.15 -0.20 -0.55
C VAL A 7 5.19 0.31 0.88
N GLY A 8 5.14 -0.62 1.82
CA GLY A 8 5.34 -0.35 3.24
C GLY A 8 6.82 -0.34 3.63
N ASN A 9 7.12 0.13 4.85
CA ASN A 9 8.49 0.24 5.37
C ASN A 9 9.22 -1.11 5.50
N THR A 10 8.50 -2.20 5.70
CA THR A 10 9.08 -3.54 5.91
C THR A 10 8.91 -4.43 4.69
N ASN A 11 7.71 -4.47 4.14
CA ASN A 11 7.35 -5.30 3.02
C ASN A 11 6.68 -4.48 1.92
N MET A 12 6.90 -4.92 0.71
CA MET A 12 6.19 -4.50 -0.48
C MET A 12 5.21 -5.62 -0.86
N THR A 13 3.92 -5.31 -0.87
CA THR A 13 2.86 -6.25 -1.26
C THR A 13 2.40 -5.91 -2.67
N MET A 14 2.29 -6.90 -3.52
CA MET A 14 1.88 -6.74 -4.90
C MET A 14 0.67 -7.63 -5.18
N GLY A 15 -0.24 -7.16 -6.03
CA GLY A 15 -1.42 -7.90 -6.46
C GLY A 15 -1.68 -7.73 -7.94
N VAL A 16 -2.30 -8.73 -8.55
CA VAL A 16 -2.80 -8.65 -9.93
C VAL A 16 -4.30 -8.86 -9.90
N PHE A 17 -5.03 -7.89 -10.44
CA PHE A 17 -6.48 -7.97 -10.56
C PHE A 17 -6.90 -8.22 -12.02
N CYS A 18 -7.84 -9.15 -12.19
CA CYS A 18 -8.58 -9.36 -13.44
C CYS A 18 -10.03 -8.94 -13.19
N GLY A 19 -10.40 -7.73 -13.62
CA GLY A 19 -11.62 -7.08 -13.17
C GLY A 19 -11.59 -6.89 -11.65
N GLU A 20 -12.60 -7.36 -10.94
CA GLU A 20 -12.68 -7.31 -9.47
C GLU A 20 -12.01 -8.51 -8.76
N LYS A 21 -11.57 -9.52 -9.51
CA LYS A 21 -11.00 -10.73 -8.95
C LYS A 21 -9.49 -10.59 -8.78
N LEU A 22 -9.00 -10.82 -7.57
CA LEU A 22 -7.57 -10.94 -7.27
C LEU A 22 -7.06 -12.27 -7.85
N ALA A 23 -6.22 -12.18 -8.88
CA ALA A 23 -5.67 -13.33 -9.60
C ALA A 23 -4.39 -13.87 -8.95
N ALA A 24 -3.53 -12.99 -8.42
CA ALA A 24 -2.28 -13.37 -7.76
C ALA A 24 -1.87 -12.31 -6.73
N THR A 25 -1.11 -12.75 -5.71
CA THR A 25 -0.46 -11.86 -4.74
C THR A 25 0.98 -12.26 -4.53
N PHE A 26 1.84 -11.26 -4.26
CA PHE A 26 3.25 -11.46 -3.98
C PHE A 26 3.68 -10.55 -2.85
N ARG A 27 4.73 -10.95 -2.13
CA ARG A 27 5.34 -10.12 -1.09
C ARG A 27 6.85 -10.22 -1.16
N ILE A 28 7.52 -9.07 -1.10
CA ILE A 28 8.96 -8.98 -1.05
C ILE A 28 9.37 -8.00 0.06
N MET A 29 10.63 -8.07 0.50
CA MET A 29 11.15 -7.16 1.51
C MET A 29 11.49 -5.80 0.86
N THR A 30 11.04 -4.71 1.48
CA THR A 30 11.32 -3.34 1.03
C THR A 30 12.77 -2.93 1.34
N LYS A 31 13.28 -3.31 2.51
CA LYS A 31 14.59 -2.86 3.03
C LYS A 31 15.81 -3.29 2.22
N THR A 32 15.67 -4.24 1.29
CA THR A 32 16.76 -4.65 0.41
C THR A 32 16.88 -3.67 -0.75
N PRO A 33 17.96 -2.88 -0.87
CA PRO A 33 18.20 -2.03 -2.02
C PRO A 33 18.22 -2.87 -3.31
N ARG A 34 17.48 -2.41 -4.32
CA ARG A 34 17.41 -3.07 -5.63
C ARG A 34 17.48 -2.05 -6.76
N THR A 35 18.13 -2.42 -7.82
CA THR A 35 18.13 -1.68 -9.08
C THR A 35 16.79 -1.88 -9.81
N SER A 36 16.54 -1.07 -10.81
CA SER A 36 15.36 -1.23 -11.68
C SER A 36 15.32 -2.58 -12.40
N ASP A 37 16.48 -3.12 -12.73
CA ASP A 37 16.56 -4.40 -13.44
C ASP A 37 16.27 -5.58 -12.49
N GLU A 38 16.77 -5.54 -11.25
CA GLU A 38 16.44 -6.55 -10.23
C GLU A 38 14.95 -6.57 -9.91
N TYR A 39 14.30 -5.41 -9.73
CA TYR A 39 12.85 -5.33 -9.59
C TYR A 39 12.14 -5.88 -10.82
N GLY A 40 12.55 -5.49 -12.01
CA GLY A 40 11.91 -5.90 -13.26
C GLY A 40 11.98 -7.41 -13.50
N ILE A 41 13.15 -8.01 -13.34
CA ILE A 41 13.34 -9.45 -13.48
C ILE A 41 12.50 -10.20 -12.44
N MET A 42 12.54 -9.77 -11.18
CA MET A 42 11.80 -10.41 -10.10
C MET A 42 10.28 -10.34 -10.33
N ILE A 43 9.75 -9.16 -10.67
CA ILE A 43 8.32 -8.98 -10.95
C ILE A 43 7.91 -9.85 -12.14
N THR A 44 8.68 -9.84 -13.21
CA THR A 44 8.40 -10.66 -14.39
C THR A 44 8.37 -12.17 -14.06
N GLN A 45 9.31 -12.62 -13.24
CA GLN A 45 9.36 -14.01 -12.79
C GLN A 45 8.16 -14.38 -11.91
N LEU A 46 7.77 -13.50 -10.98
CA LEU A 46 6.60 -13.70 -10.12
C LEU A 46 5.29 -13.76 -10.93
N LEU A 47 5.13 -12.90 -11.92
CA LEU A 47 3.99 -12.96 -12.84
C LEU A 47 3.99 -14.26 -13.62
N LYS A 48 5.11 -14.61 -14.23
CA LYS A 48 5.26 -15.84 -15.04
C LYS A 48 4.98 -17.12 -14.24
N SER A 49 5.44 -17.20 -12.99
CA SER A 49 5.18 -18.36 -12.12
C SER A 49 3.70 -18.56 -11.77
N ASN A 50 2.88 -17.53 -11.97
CA ASN A 50 1.43 -17.59 -11.80
C ASN A 50 0.66 -17.60 -13.14
N GLY A 51 1.36 -17.88 -14.25
CA GLY A 51 0.75 -17.98 -15.56
C GLY A 51 0.31 -16.64 -16.17
N ILE A 52 0.79 -15.51 -15.63
CA ILE A 52 0.45 -14.15 -16.07
C ILE A 52 1.56 -13.65 -16.98
N LYS A 53 1.20 -13.20 -18.19
CA LYS A 53 2.15 -12.58 -19.10
C LYS A 53 2.25 -11.09 -18.80
N THR A 54 3.43 -10.50 -18.97
CA THR A 54 3.63 -9.05 -18.83
C THR A 54 2.75 -8.26 -19.78
N SER A 55 2.46 -8.80 -20.97
CA SER A 55 1.54 -8.20 -21.95
C SER A 55 0.08 -8.13 -21.49
N ASP A 56 -0.31 -8.90 -20.48
CA ASP A 56 -1.68 -8.90 -19.96
C ASP A 56 -1.90 -7.75 -18.95
N ILE A 57 -0.81 -7.08 -18.55
CA ILE A 57 -0.86 -5.94 -17.63
C ILE A 57 -1.14 -4.65 -18.43
N GLU A 58 -2.34 -4.12 -18.28
CA GLU A 58 -2.81 -2.91 -18.96
C GLU A 58 -2.57 -1.63 -18.17
N GLY A 59 -2.41 -1.77 -16.85
CA GLY A 59 -2.20 -0.64 -15.95
C GLY A 59 -1.50 -1.06 -14.66
N ALA A 60 -0.85 -0.10 -14.01
CA ALA A 60 -0.23 -0.30 -12.71
C ALA A 60 -0.52 0.88 -11.77
N ILE A 61 -0.65 0.58 -10.47
CA ILE A 61 -0.85 1.57 -9.42
C ILE A 61 0.13 1.27 -8.29
N ILE A 62 0.78 2.32 -7.76
CA ILE A 62 1.71 2.23 -6.65
C ILE A 62 1.25 3.16 -5.54
N ALA A 63 0.99 2.62 -4.35
CA ALA A 63 0.94 3.35 -3.10
C ALA A 63 2.27 3.14 -2.36
N SER A 64 2.89 4.19 -1.83
CA SER A 64 4.18 4.06 -1.16
C SER A 64 4.33 5.07 -0.04
N VAL A 65 4.92 4.60 1.06
CA VAL A 65 5.45 5.42 2.17
C VAL A 65 6.97 5.41 2.23
N VAL A 66 7.64 4.85 1.18
CA VAL A 66 9.11 4.71 1.10
C VAL A 66 9.62 5.36 -0.19
N PRO A 67 10.00 6.66 -0.15
CA PRO A 67 10.45 7.39 -1.33
C PRO A 67 11.66 6.78 -2.02
N ASP A 68 12.60 6.22 -1.27
CA ASP A 68 13.91 5.76 -1.77
C ASP A 68 13.82 4.67 -2.84
N VAL A 69 12.78 3.83 -2.78
CA VAL A 69 12.61 2.74 -3.74
C VAL A 69 11.85 3.17 -5.00
N MET A 70 11.20 4.33 -4.97
CA MET A 70 10.22 4.73 -6.01
C MET A 70 10.85 4.89 -7.39
N HIS A 71 12.07 5.46 -7.47
CA HIS A 71 12.73 5.63 -8.76
C HIS A 71 12.99 4.28 -9.45
N SER A 72 13.63 3.35 -8.74
CA SER A 72 13.98 2.03 -9.27
C SER A 72 12.71 1.21 -9.59
N LEU A 73 11.72 1.24 -8.69
CA LEU A 73 10.47 0.51 -8.87
C LEU A 73 9.66 1.05 -10.07
N THR A 74 9.47 2.36 -10.16
CA THR A 74 8.75 2.99 -11.28
C THR A 74 9.44 2.70 -12.61
N SER A 75 10.77 2.84 -12.66
CA SER A 75 11.56 2.54 -13.86
C SER A 75 11.42 1.07 -14.27
N SER A 76 11.39 0.14 -13.31
CA SER A 76 11.20 -1.28 -13.59
C SER A 76 9.83 -1.57 -14.22
N ILE A 77 8.75 -0.97 -13.70
CA ILE A 77 7.40 -1.14 -14.25
C ILE A 77 7.35 -0.63 -15.70
N ILE A 78 7.90 0.55 -15.95
CA ILE A 78 7.91 1.13 -17.31
C ILE A 78 8.70 0.25 -18.28
N ARG A 79 9.89 -0.24 -17.90
CA ARG A 79 10.78 -1.00 -18.78
C ARG A 79 10.33 -2.43 -19.01
N TYR A 80 9.80 -3.10 -17.99
CA TYR A 80 9.51 -4.55 -18.05
C TYR A 80 8.03 -4.88 -18.25
N LEU A 81 7.13 -3.98 -17.84
CA LEU A 81 5.68 -4.15 -18.07
C LEU A 81 5.15 -3.19 -19.13
N HIS A 82 6.00 -2.30 -19.68
CA HIS A 82 5.64 -1.32 -20.72
C HIS A 82 4.44 -0.44 -20.33
N THR A 83 4.25 -0.20 -19.05
CA THR A 83 3.10 0.53 -18.48
C THR A 83 3.60 1.62 -17.54
N LYS A 84 3.06 2.85 -17.71
CA LYS A 84 3.36 3.95 -16.79
C LYS A 84 2.46 3.83 -15.55
N PRO A 85 3.02 3.61 -14.35
CA PRO A 85 2.20 3.45 -13.16
C PRO A 85 1.59 4.78 -12.70
N ILE A 86 0.38 4.71 -12.16
CA ILE A 86 -0.22 5.78 -11.37
C ILE A 86 0.38 5.69 -9.96
N ILE A 87 0.93 6.81 -9.47
CA ILE A 87 1.48 6.88 -8.12
C ILE A 87 0.45 7.58 -7.23
N VAL A 88 -0.01 6.89 -6.20
CA VAL A 88 -0.93 7.46 -5.22
C VAL A 88 -0.22 8.51 -4.39
N GLY A 89 -0.79 9.70 -4.33
CA GLY A 89 -0.22 10.82 -3.58
C GLY A 89 -1.12 12.06 -3.63
N PRO A 90 -0.64 13.18 -3.09
CA PRO A 90 -1.40 14.43 -3.09
C PRO A 90 -1.81 14.84 -4.49
N GLY A 91 -3.11 15.14 -4.68
CA GLY A 91 -3.66 15.57 -5.97
C GLY A 91 -4.21 14.44 -6.85
N VAL A 92 -4.01 13.19 -6.50
CA VAL A 92 -4.69 12.07 -7.18
C VAL A 92 -6.18 12.08 -6.81
N LYS A 93 -7.04 11.99 -7.81
CA LYS A 93 -8.49 11.86 -7.59
C LYS A 93 -8.80 10.46 -7.07
N SER A 94 -8.80 10.31 -5.76
CA SER A 94 -8.97 9.01 -5.08
C SER A 94 -10.43 8.60 -4.83
N GLY A 95 -11.37 9.53 -5.02
CA GLY A 95 -12.80 9.28 -4.71
C GLY A 95 -13.22 9.69 -3.30
N ILE A 96 -12.27 9.99 -2.40
CA ILE A 96 -12.51 10.58 -1.08
C ILE A 96 -11.86 11.96 -0.99
N LYS A 97 -12.36 12.80 -0.08
CA LYS A 97 -11.78 14.12 0.18
C LYS A 97 -10.98 14.08 1.47
N VAL A 98 -9.66 14.25 1.38
CA VAL A 98 -8.80 14.39 2.57
C VAL A 98 -9.06 15.78 3.18
N ALA A 99 -9.62 15.80 4.39
CA ALA A 99 -10.07 17.00 5.11
C ALA A 99 -9.45 17.08 6.52
N THR A 100 -8.20 16.67 6.64
CA THR A 100 -7.39 16.80 7.86
C THR A 100 -6.66 18.13 7.88
N GLU A 101 -6.10 18.52 9.03
CA GLU A 101 -5.28 19.73 9.18
C GLU A 101 -4.04 19.71 8.27
N ASP A 102 -3.40 18.54 8.13
CA ASP A 102 -2.28 18.32 7.19
C ASP A 102 -2.61 17.21 6.17
N PRO A 103 -3.26 17.55 5.05
CA PRO A 103 -3.61 16.56 4.02
C PRO A 103 -2.40 15.94 3.33
N ARG A 104 -1.24 16.62 3.35
CA ARG A 104 0.00 16.13 2.70
C ARG A 104 0.78 15.15 3.58
N GLY A 105 0.55 15.20 4.88
CA GLY A 105 1.15 14.28 5.85
C GLY A 105 0.51 12.90 5.90
N ILE A 106 -0.64 12.70 5.22
CA ILE A 106 -1.31 11.39 5.18
C ILE A 106 -0.57 10.46 4.20
N GLY A 107 -0.13 9.32 4.69
CA GLY A 107 0.50 8.29 3.88
C GLY A 107 -0.41 7.75 2.77
N ALA A 108 0.19 7.36 1.65
CA ALA A 108 -0.55 6.83 0.51
C ALA A 108 -1.30 5.53 0.84
N ASP A 109 -0.72 4.68 1.70
CA ASP A 109 -1.32 3.47 2.26
C ASP A 109 -2.67 3.76 2.92
N ARG A 110 -2.72 4.75 3.82
CA ARG A 110 -3.94 5.15 4.53
C ARG A 110 -5.02 5.70 3.58
N ILE A 111 -4.61 6.41 2.52
CA ILE A 111 -5.54 6.91 1.51
C ILE A 111 -6.19 5.76 0.75
N VAL A 112 -5.42 4.75 0.32
CA VAL A 112 -5.99 3.62 -0.44
C VAL A 112 -6.87 2.74 0.43
N ASP A 113 -6.52 2.53 1.70
CA ASP A 113 -7.34 1.79 2.65
C ASP A 113 -8.68 2.50 2.93
N ALA A 114 -8.63 3.82 3.14
CA ALA A 114 -9.82 4.65 3.32
C ALA A 114 -10.74 4.62 2.10
N VAL A 115 -10.19 4.71 0.88
CA VAL A 115 -10.94 4.60 -0.37
C VAL A 115 -11.60 3.23 -0.48
N ALA A 116 -10.84 2.17 -0.26
CA ALA A 116 -11.33 0.80 -0.36
C ALA A 116 -12.47 0.53 0.64
N ALA A 117 -12.32 0.99 1.89
CA ALA A 117 -13.32 0.85 2.92
C ALA A 117 -14.59 1.64 2.58
N TYR A 118 -14.45 2.91 2.15
CA TYR A 118 -15.60 3.74 1.80
C TYR A 118 -16.37 3.21 0.59
N VAL A 119 -15.67 2.77 -0.45
CA VAL A 119 -16.31 2.19 -1.65
C VAL A 119 -17.06 0.89 -1.33
N LYS A 120 -16.51 0.08 -0.43
CA LYS A 120 -17.08 -1.24 -0.11
C LYS A 120 -18.19 -1.18 0.92
N TYR A 121 -18.09 -0.29 1.90
CA TYR A 121 -18.99 -0.29 3.07
C TYR A 121 -19.81 0.99 3.22
N GLY A 122 -19.48 2.04 2.45
CA GLY A 122 -20.04 3.37 2.65
C GLY A 122 -19.44 4.08 3.85
N GLY A 123 -20.02 5.23 4.21
CA GLY A 123 -19.68 5.98 5.42
C GLY A 123 -20.87 6.08 6.40
N PRO A 124 -20.62 6.47 7.67
CA PRO A 124 -19.29 6.65 8.24
C PRO A 124 -18.57 5.30 8.47
N VAL A 125 -17.26 5.26 8.26
CA VAL A 125 -16.44 4.06 8.46
C VAL A 125 -15.14 4.39 9.19
N LEU A 126 -14.77 3.52 10.14
CA LEU A 126 -13.48 3.56 10.84
C LEU A 126 -12.61 2.42 10.31
N VAL A 127 -11.46 2.79 9.74
CA VAL A 127 -10.47 1.83 9.24
C VAL A 127 -9.39 1.65 10.29
N LEU A 128 -9.08 0.40 10.60
CA LEU A 128 -7.98 0.02 11.49
C LEU A 128 -6.98 -0.81 10.68
N ASP A 129 -5.75 -0.33 10.58
CA ASP A 129 -4.64 -1.10 10.01
C ASP A 129 -3.65 -1.49 11.12
N PHE A 130 -3.37 -2.79 11.23
CA PHE A 130 -2.45 -3.38 12.19
C PHE A 130 -1.15 -3.76 11.49
N GLY A 131 -0.35 -2.75 11.15
CA GLY A 131 0.95 -2.91 10.51
C GLY A 131 2.13 -2.75 11.47
N THR A 132 3.21 -2.15 11.00
CA THR A 132 4.38 -1.75 11.82
C THR A 132 3.98 -0.71 12.89
N ALA A 133 2.99 0.09 12.59
CA ALA A 133 2.23 0.90 13.54
C ALA A 133 0.75 0.58 13.37
N THR A 134 -0.07 0.86 14.37
CA THR A 134 -1.52 0.77 14.24
C THR A 134 -2.05 2.12 13.83
N THR A 135 -2.81 2.19 12.74
CA THR A 135 -3.50 3.42 12.33
C THR A 135 -5.01 3.29 12.52
N TYR A 136 -5.63 4.42 12.81
CA TYR A 136 -7.07 4.57 12.96
C TYR A 136 -7.50 5.72 12.06
N ASP A 137 -8.33 5.44 11.06
CA ASP A 137 -8.73 6.40 10.04
C ASP A 137 -10.24 6.52 9.97
N LEU A 138 -10.76 7.74 10.18
CA LEU A 138 -12.19 8.01 10.16
C LEU A 138 -12.60 8.67 8.85
N ILE A 139 -13.51 8.03 8.14
CA ILE A 139 -14.15 8.54 6.94
C ILE A 139 -15.63 8.81 7.24
N THR A 140 -16.08 10.00 6.98
CA THR A 140 -17.47 10.43 7.21
C THR A 140 -18.42 9.87 6.16
N GLU A 141 -19.73 10.02 6.40
CA GLU A 141 -20.79 9.58 5.48
C GLU A 141 -20.67 10.20 4.08
N ASP A 142 -20.20 11.45 3.98
CA ASP A 142 -20.00 12.17 2.72
C ASP A 142 -18.60 11.94 2.09
N GLY A 143 -17.87 10.90 2.52
CA GLY A 143 -16.59 10.51 1.92
C GLY A 143 -15.42 11.42 2.27
N ARG A 144 -15.43 12.05 3.45
CA ARG A 144 -14.29 12.86 3.93
C ARG A 144 -13.45 12.06 4.90
N PHE A 145 -12.16 11.99 4.63
CA PHE A 145 -11.15 11.54 5.58
C PHE A 145 -10.87 12.70 6.56
N THR A 146 -11.41 12.64 7.77
CA THR A 146 -11.42 13.78 8.71
C THR A 146 -10.44 13.65 9.85
N ALA A 147 -10.14 12.42 10.26
CA ALA A 147 -9.22 12.17 11.37
C ALA A 147 -8.41 10.90 11.10
N GLY A 148 -7.16 10.94 11.51
CA GLY A 148 -6.27 9.80 11.43
C GLY A 148 -5.27 9.82 12.57
N ILE A 149 -5.24 8.77 13.37
CA ILE A 149 -4.33 8.59 14.49
C ILE A 149 -3.36 7.46 14.15
N THR A 150 -2.10 7.63 14.51
CA THR A 150 -1.09 6.58 14.45
C THR A 150 -0.62 6.26 15.85
N ALA A 151 -0.87 5.04 16.29
CA ALA A 151 -0.34 4.51 17.54
C ALA A 151 0.85 3.59 17.26
N ARG A 152 1.94 3.74 18.03
CA ARG A 152 3.02 2.75 17.99
C ARG A 152 2.50 1.44 18.56
N SER A 153 2.69 0.34 17.87
CA SER A 153 2.46 -0.98 18.46
C SER A 153 3.51 -1.22 19.55
N GLU A 154 3.10 -1.02 20.81
CA GLU A 154 3.94 -1.29 21.98
C GLU A 154 4.02 -2.77 22.37
N GLU A 155 3.65 -3.69 21.47
CA GLU A 155 3.65 -5.14 21.73
C GLU A 155 4.98 -5.70 22.27
N ARG A 156 6.09 -4.98 22.12
CA ARG A 156 7.38 -5.39 22.71
C ARG A 156 7.58 -4.98 24.18
N ARG A 157 6.78 -4.06 24.73
CA ARG A 157 6.93 -3.61 26.12
C ARG A 157 6.05 -4.36 27.11
N VAL A 158 4.85 -4.76 26.73
CA VAL A 158 3.90 -5.48 27.61
C VAL A 158 4.48 -6.82 28.10
N GLY A 159 5.28 -7.51 27.30
CA GLY A 159 5.92 -8.76 27.72
C GLY A 159 7.06 -8.64 28.72
N LYS A 160 7.65 -7.43 28.93
CA LYS A 160 8.75 -7.24 29.89
C LYS A 160 8.29 -6.67 31.24
N GLU A 161 7.20 -5.95 31.31
CA GLU A 161 6.72 -5.36 32.57
C GLU A 161 5.90 -6.34 33.43
N CYS A 162 5.29 -7.35 32.85
CA CYS A 162 4.58 -8.39 33.62
C CYS A 162 5.50 -9.35 34.38
N ARG A 163 6.82 -9.39 34.10
CA ARG A 163 7.77 -10.28 34.79
C ARG A 163 8.38 -9.69 36.06
N SER A 164 8.23 -8.41 36.32
CA SER A 164 8.86 -7.75 37.48
C SER A 164 7.93 -7.50 38.66
N ARG A 165 6.66 -7.97 38.62
CA ARG A 165 5.68 -7.75 39.71
C ARG A 165 5.30 -8.99 40.51
N TRP A 166 5.96 -10.12 40.30
CA TRP A 166 5.76 -11.33 41.08
C TRP A 166 7.11 -11.91 41.51
N SER A 167 7.79 -11.20 42.40
CA SER A 167 8.86 -11.74 43.27
C SER A 167 8.84 -11.01 44.58
#